data_e5b356a3c45efa2788e973baf4957c4f
#
_entry.id   e5b356a3c45efa2788e973baf4957c4f
#
_cell.length_a   1.000
_cell.length_b   1.000
_cell.length_c   1.000
_cell.angle_alpha   90.00
_cell.angle_beta   90.00
_cell.angle_gamma   90.00
#
_symmetry.space_group_name_H-M   'P 1'
#
loop_
_entity.id
_entity.type
_entity.pdbx_description
1 polymer ?
#
loop_
_entity_poly.entity_id
_entity_poly.type
_entity_poly.pdbx_seq_one_letter_code
_entity_poly.pdbx_strand_id
1 'polypeptide(L)'
;MSDSKFTGEVSRTASDTLAKKSTAGDVISGGHLVAKALKNEGVDTIFTLCGGHIIDIYDGCLDEGIRIIDVRHEQTAAHAADGYARQTGRLGCVVTTAGPGCTNAITGVATAFRSESPILHIGGQSSLTQHRMGSLQDLPHVDMMTPITKFASGVFSTERVADMISMAARECFSGAYGPSYLEIPRDVLDAEVPAARAVIPKPGSYRASVKSIGDPADIEKPADILVKAER
;
A
#
# COMPACT_ATOMS: atom_id res chain seq x y z
N MET A 1 -58.44 20.97 -3.49
CA MET A 1 -57.24 20.44 -4.20
C MET A 1 -56.05 21.06 -3.50
N SER A 2 -55.44 20.35 -2.58
CA SER A 2 -54.36 20.85 -1.74
C SER A 2 -53.07 20.10 -2.09
N ASP A 3 -52.10 20.83 -2.60
CA ASP A 3 -50.76 20.36 -2.81
C ASP A 3 -50.04 20.14 -1.47
N SER A 4 -49.82 18.88 -1.12
CA SER A 4 -48.95 18.55 0.02
C SER A 4 -47.51 18.45 -0.50
N LYS A 5 -46.71 19.46 -0.17
CA LYS A 5 -45.23 19.42 -0.34
C LYS A 5 -44.65 18.43 0.63
N PHE A 6 -44.10 17.35 0.13
CA PHE A 6 -43.29 16.40 0.88
C PHE A 6 -41.88 16.99 1.03
N THR A 7 -41.64 17.71 2.13
CA THR A 7 -40.29 18.11 2.55
C THR A 7 -39.76 17.02 3.47
N GLY A 8 -39.08 16.03 2.88
CA GLY A 8 -38.32 15.05 3.64
C GLY A 8 -37.03 15.69 4.19
N GLU A 9 -37.02 16.02 5.48
CA GLU A 9 -35.78 16.24 6.21
C GLU A 9 -35.00 14.93 6.22
N VAL A 10 -33.95 14.84 5.37
CA VAL A 10 -32.95 13.78 5.47
C VAL A 10 -32.15 14.07 6.73
N SER A 11 -32.38 13.25 7.74
CA SER A 11 -31.70 13.30 9.02
C SER A 11 -30.19 13.30 8.86
N ARG A 12 -29.54 14.36 9.30
CA ARG A 12 -28.06 14.52 9.34
C ARG A 12 -27.37 13.67 10.44
N THR A 13 -28.04 12.65 10.95
CA THR A 13 -27.55 11.87 12.10
C THR A 13 -26.55 10.78 11.74
N ALA A 14 -26.33 10.47 10.46
CA ALA A 14 -25.35 9.45 10.04
C ALA A 14 -23.92 10.02 9.92
N SER A 15 -23.77 11.33 9.65
CA SER A 15 -22.44 11.96 9.56
C SER A 15 -21.84 12.35 10.91
N ASP A 16 -22.69 12.60 11.92
CA ASP A 16 -22.22 12.98 13.25
C ASP A 16 -21.76 11.80 14.11
N THR A 17 -22.11 10.57 13.71
CA THR A 17 -21.68 9.37 14.43
C THR A 17 -20.27 8.91 13.99
N LEU A 18 -19.77 9.37 12.86
CA LEU A 18 -18.44 9.04 12.35
C LEU A 18 -17.34 9.99 12.82
N ALA A 19 -17.68 11.11 13.41
CA ALA A 19 -16.72 12.05 13.99
C ALA A 19 -16.58 11.87 15.50
N LYS A 20 -16.36 10.65 15.99
CA LYS A 20 -15.83 10.47 17.35
C LYS A 20 -14.36 10.90 17.34
N LYS A 21 -14.12 12.17 17.67
CA LYS A 21 -12.78 12.64 18.09
C LYS A 21 -12.31 11.73 19.24
N SER A 22 -11.27 10.96 18.99
CA SER A 22 -10.51 10.27 20.03
C SER A 22 -9.95 11.31 21.00
N THR A 23 -10.53 11.38 22.20
CA THR A 23 -10.04 12.19 23.33
C THR A 23 -9.57 11.33 24.49
N ALA A 24 -9.30 10.04 24.26
CA ALA A 24 -8.68 9.17 25.25
C ALA A 24 -7.27 8.89 24.75
N GLY A 25 -6.26 9.07 25.59
CA GLY A 25 -4.84 8.98 25.34
C GLY A 25 -4.47 8.21 24.08
N ASP A 26 -4.12 8.96 23.09
CA ASP A 26 -3.78 8.65 21.70
C ASP A 26 -3.50 7.18 21.39
N VAL A 27 -4.52 6.41 21.08
CA VAL A 27 -4.38 5.08 20.47
C VAL A 27 -4.57 5.17 18.96
N ILE A 28 -3.92 4.27 18.24
CA ILE A 28 -4.01 4.18 16.79
C ILE A 28 -4.12 2.72 16.36
N SER A 29 -5.01 2.40 15.43
CA SER A 29 -5.13 1.06 14.88
C SER A 29 -4.06 0.77 13.82
N GLY A 30 -3.83 -0.53 13.57
CA GLY A 30 -2.91 -0.97 12.52
C GLY A 30 -3.31 -0.44 11.14
N GLY A 31 -4.60 -0.42 10.83
CA GLY A 31 -5.11 0.12 9.56
C GLY A 31 -4.79 1.60 9.38
N HIS A 32 -4.96 2.41 10.41
CA HIS A 32 -4.58 3.83 10.40
C HIS A 32 -3.06 4.02 10.33
N LEU A 33 -2.28 3.12 10.94
CA LEU A 33 -0.81 3.14 10.79
C LEU A 33 -0.38 2.84 9.37
N VAL A 34 -1.06 1.91 8.67
CA VAL A 34 -0.83 1.68 7.23
C VAL A 34 -1.04 2.96 6.45
N ALA A 35 -2.19 3.61 6.61
CA ALA A 35 -2.52 4.82 5.87
C ALA A 35 -1.55 5.97 6.15
N LYS A 36 -1.21 6.21 7.43
CA LYS A 36 -0.23 7.24 7.81
C LYS A 36 1.16 6.97 7.21
N ALA A 37 1.61 5.73 7.24
CA ALA A 37 2.88 5.35 6.66
C ALA A 37 2.88 5.51 5.14
N LEU A 38 1.83 5.08 4.46
CA LEU A 38 1.65 5.28 3.01
C LEU A 38 1.67 6.76 2.64
N LYS A 39 0.92 7.59 3.38
CA LYS A 39 0.91 9.05 3.17
C LYS A 39 2.30 9.64 3.35
N ASN A 40 3.01 9.21 4.36
CA ASN A 40 4.38 9.64 4.67
C ASN A 40 5.37 9.24 3.56
N GLU A 41 5.16 8.10 2.90
CA GLU A 41 5.94 7.66 1.72
C GLU A 41 5.49 8.33 0.41
N GLY A 42 4.52 9.26 0.48
CA GLY A 42 4.04 10.04 -0.65
C GLY A 42 2.97 9.34 -1.48
N VAL A 43 2.34 8.30 -0.95
CA VAL A 43 1.20 7.64 -1.61
C VAL A 43 -0.05 8.49 -1.41
N ASP A 44 -0.71 8.85 -2.50
CA ASP A 44 -1.99 9.59 -2.50
C ASP A 44 -3.15 8.76 -3.06
N THR A 45 -2.85 7.58 -3.59
CA THR A 45 -3.84 6.72 -4.23
C THR A 45 -3.49 5.25 -3.99
N ILE A 46 -4.47 4.45 -3.58
CA ILE A 46 -4.37 2.99 -3.57
C ILE A 46 -5.30 2.40 -4.61
N PHE A 47 -4.86 1.29 -5.24
CA PHE A 47 -5.65 0.49 -6.17
C PHE A 47 -6.01 -0.82 -5.46
N THR A 48 -7.29 -1.20 -5.47
CA THR A 48 -7.76 -2.22 -4.54
C THR A 48 -9.04 -2.92 -5.02
N LEU A 49 -9.31 -4.09 -4.46
CA LEU A 49 -10.64 -4.69 -4.41
C LEU A 49 -10.96 -5.06 -2.97
N CYS A 50 -12.11 -4.60 -2.50
CA CYS A 50 -12.51 -4.71 -1.10
C CYS A 50 -12.59 -6.17 -0.63
N GLY A 51 -12.19 -6.40 0.62
CA GLY A 51 -12.33 -7.68 1.30
C GLY A 51 -12.14 -7.53 2.81
N GLY A 52 -12.70 -8.49 3.56
CA GLY A 52 -12.81 -8.40 5.02
C GLY A 52 -11.50 -8.29 5.78
N HIS A 53 -10.36 -8.69 5.19
CA HIS A 53 -9.06 -8.64 5.88
C HIS A 53 -8.36 -7.28 5.80
N ILE A 54 -8.90 -6.30 5.06
CA ILE A 54 -8.24 -5.01 4.79
C ILE A 54 -9.14 -3.79 5.00
N ILE A 55 -10.32 -3.98 5.61
CA ILE A 55 -11.30 -2.89 5.82
C ILE A 55 -10.70 -1.74 6.63
N ASP A 56 -9.91 -2.05 7.67
CA ASP A 56 -9.29 -1.04 8.53
C ASP A 56 -8.29 -0.15 7.79
N ILE A 57 -7.68 -0.67 6.71
CA ILE A 57 -6.81 0.15 5.84
C ILE A 57 -7.64 1.21 5.12
N TYR A 58 -8.87 0.89 4.72
CA TYR A 58 -9.75 1.87 4.04
C TYR A 58 -10.15 3.00 4.97
N ASP A 59 -10.51 2.67 6.22
CA ASP A 59 -10.82 3.67 7.24
C ASP A 59 -9.66 4.65 7.42
N GLY A 60 -8.45 4.14 7.61
CA GLY A 60 -7.26 4.96 7.70
C GLY A 60 -6.99 5.78 6.43
N CYS A 61 -7.21 5.21 5.23
CA CYS A 61 -7.04 5.93 3.97
C CYS A 61 -8.02 7.11 3.82
N LEU A 62 -9.27 6.95 4.28
CA LEU A 62 -10.24 8.03 4.27
C LEU A 62 -9.80 9.17 5.19
N ASP A 63 -9.32 8.87 6.39
CA ASP A 63 -8.84 9.88 7.34
C ASP A 63 -7.61 10.63 6.85
N GLU A 64 -6.70 9.95 6.15
CA GLU A 64 -5.48 10.55 5.60
C GLU A 64 -5.69 11.20 4.22
N GLY A 65 -6.91 11.15 3.67
CA GLY A 65 -7.23 11.69 2.35
C GLY A 65 -6.48 10.96 1.22
N ILE A 66 -6.25 9.66 1.36
CA ILE A 66 -5.73 8.79 0.31
C ILE A 66 -6.89 8.33 -0.56
N ARG A 67 -6.77 8.52 -1.87
CA ARG A 67 -7.80 8.12 -2.81
C ARG A 67 -7.85 6.60 -2.95
N ILE A 68 -9.06 6.03 -2.85
CA ILE A 68 -9.31 4.60 -3.01
C ILE A 68 -9.88 4.38 -4.42
N ILE A 69 -9.17 3.63 -5.26
CA ILE A 69 -9.63 3.22 -6.59
C ILE A 69 -10.03 1.75 -6.54
N ASP A 70 -11.33 1.51 -6.45
CA ASP A 70 -11.89 0.17 -6.45
C ASP A 70 -11.96 -0.40 -7.88
N VAL A 71 -11.53 -1.64 -8.03
CA VAL A 71 -11.53 -2.38 -9.31
C VAL A 71 -12.46 -3.59 -9.25
N ARG A 72 -12.55 -4.36 -10.34
CA ARG A 72 -13.37 -5.58 -10.39
C ARG A 72 -12.55 -6.87 -10.43
N HIS A 73 -11.23 -6.75 -10.41
CA HIS A 73 -10.29 -7.86 -10.32
C HIS A 73 -8.93 -7.34 -9.84
N GLU A 74 -8.27 -8.00 -8.92
CA GLU A 74 -7.05 -7.53 -8.27
C GLU A 74 -5.86 -7.44 -9.23
N GLN A 75 -5.84 -8.23 -10.29
CA GLN A 75 -4.86 -8.07 -11.38
C GLN A 75 -4.94 -6.67 -11.99
N THR A 76 -6.17 -6.13 -12.14
CA THR A 76 -6.36 -4.75 -12.62
C THR A 76 -5.78 -3.73 -11.63
N ALA A 77 -5.95 -3.94 -10.32
CA ALA A 77 -5.35 -3.10 -9.30
C ALA A 77 -3.82 -3.07 -9.42
N ALA A 78 -3.20 -4.23 -9.57
CA ALA A 78 -1.75 -4.35 -9.70
C ALA A 78 -1.22 -3.69 -10.98
N HIS A 79 -1.88 -3.89 -12.12
CA HIS A 79 -1.50 -3.19 -13.37
C HIS A 79 -1.75 -1.69 -13.31
N ALA A 80 -2.80 -1.23 -12.63
CA ALA A 80 -3.06 0.19 -12.44
C ALA A 80 -1.96 0.85 -11.58
N ALA A 81 -1.53 0.19 -10.51
CA ALA A 81 -0.42 0.65 -9.69
C ALA A 81 0.91 0.68 -10.47
N ASP A 82 1.18 -0.35 -11.30
CA ASP A 82 2.33 -0.38 -12.20
C ASP A 82 2.30 0.79 -13.19
N GLY A 83 1.17 1.00 -13.86
CA GLY A 83 0.98 2.14 -14.78
C GLY A 83 1.15 3.49 -14.07
N TYR A 84 0.59 3.64 -12.87
CA TYR A 84 0.75 4.84 -12.04
C TYR A 84 2.21 5.10 -11.70
N ALA A 85 2.94 4.07 -11.24
CA ALA A 85 4.35 4.20 -10.88
C ALA A 85 5.21 4.62 -12.08
N ARG A 86 4.98 4.04 -13.26
CA ARG A 86 5.70 4.38 -14.49
C ARG A 86 5.43 5.80 -14.97
N GLN A 87 4.18 6.25 -14.89
CA GLN A 87 3.80 7.59 -15.37
C GLN A 87 4.23 8.69 -14.42
N THR A 88 4.24 8.43 -13.11
CA THR A 88 4.49 9.47 -12.10
C THR A 88 5.90 9.43 -11.52
N GLY A 89 6.62 8.32 -11.65
CA GLY A 89 7.89 8.07 -10.94
C GLY A 89 7.71 7.88 -9.43
N ARG A 90 6.48 7.71 -8.95
CA ARG A 90 6.12 7.57 -7.53
C ARG A 90 5.82 6.12 -7.18
N LEU A 91 5.73 5.82 -5.89
CA LEU A 91 5.33 4.51 -5.41
C LEU A 91 3.89 4.21 -5.81
N GLY A 92 3.69 3.16 -6.62
CA GLY A 92 2.36 2.59 -6.84
C GLY A 92 1.95 1.74 -5.65
N CYS A 93 0.69 1.77 -5.23
CA CYS A 93 0.23 0.99 -4.08
C CYS A 93 -0.98 0.14 -4.44
N VAL A 94 -0.86 -1.16 -4.17
CA VAL A 94 -1.93 -2.17 -4.32
C VAL A 94 -2.31 -2.69 -2.95
N VAL A 95 -3.60 -2.76 -2.66
CA VAL A 95 -4.11 -3.35 -1.41
C VAL A 95 -5.12 -4.44 -1.78
N THR A 96 -4.90 -5.67 -1.32
CA THR A 96 -5.77 -6.80 -1.62
C THR A 96 -6.13 -7.58 -0.37
N THR A 97 -7.29 -8.22 -0.37
CA THR A 97 -7.63 -9.17 0.68
C THR A 97 -6.75 -10.43 0.60
N ALA A 98 -6.86 -11.29 1.60
CA ALA A 98 -6.16 -12.57 1.66
C ALA A 98 -6.59 -13.56 0.57
N GLY A 99 -5.86 -14.65 0.42
CA GLY A 99 -6.18 -15.76 -0.48
C GLY A 99 -6.25 -15.34 -1.94
N PRO A 100 -7.41 -15.52 -2.60
CA PRO A 100 -7.55 -15.18 -4.02
C PRO A 100 -7.30 -13.70 -4.31
N GLY A 101 -7.50 -12.78 -3.35
CA GLY A 101 -7.14 -11.39 -3.52
C GLY A 101 -5.65 -11.18 -3.79
N CYS A 102 -4.80 -11.82 -3.00
CA CYS A 102 -3.36 -11.80 -3.22
C CYS A 102 -2.95 -12.56 -4.49
N THR A 103 -3.48 -13.78 -4.71
CA THR A 103 -3.08 -14.60 -5.86
C THR A 103 -3.53 -14.01 -7.20
N ASN A 104 -4.69 -13.35 -7.26
CA ASN A 104 -5.13 -12.63 -8.46
C ASN A 104 -4.21 -11.47 -8.84
N ALA A 105 -3.52 -10.85 -7.89
CA ALA A 105 -2.59 -9.75 -8.15
C ALA A 105 -1.22 -10.21 -8.70
N ILE A 106 -0.88 -11.50 -8.58
CA ILE A 106 0.45 -12.05 -8.92
C ILE A 106 0.90 -11.63 -10.32
N THR A 107 0.05 -11.74 -11.33
CA THR A 107 0.41 -11.40 -12.72
C THR A 107 0.84 -9.94 -12.84
N GLY A 108 0.11 -9.02 -12.20
CA GLY A 108 0.46 -7.59 -12.24
C GLY A 108 1.75 -7.29 -11.47
N VAL A 109 1.95 -7.94 -10.31
CA VAL A 109 3.20 -7.81 -9.52
C VAL A 109 4.39 -8.36 -10.31
N ALA A 110 4.25 -9.53 -10.96
CA ALA A 110 5.30 -10.10 -11.81
C ALA A 110 5.62 -9.20 -13.02
N THR A 111 4.61 -8.54 -13.60
CA THR A 111 4.81 -7.55 -14.66
C THR A 111 5.63 -6.36 -14.13
N ALA A 112 5.29 -5.82 -12.98
CA ALA A 112 6.03 -4.73 -12.34
C ALA A 112 7.48 -5.14 -12.01
N PHE A 113 7.69 -6.38 -11.57
CA PHE A 113 9.03 -6.93 -11.31
C PHE A 113 9.90 -6.94 -12.57
N ARG A 114 9.38 -7.45 -13.69
CA ARG A 114 10.11 -7.49 -14.97
C ARG A 114 10.33 -6.10 -15.60
N SER A 115 9.49 -5.15 -15.23
CA SER A 115 9.54 -3.77 -15.74
C SER A 115 10.25 -2.81 -14.80
N GLU A 116 10.81 -3.31 -13.70
CA GLU A 116 11.50 -2.51 -12.69
C GLU A 116 10.63 -1.34 -12.17
N SER A 117 9.33 -1.61 -11.97
CA SER A 117 8.39 -0.60 -11.49
C SER A 117 8.26 -0.64 -9.97
N PRO A 118 8.40 0.50 -9.28
CA PRO A 118 8.29 0.55 -7.81
C PRO A 118 6.83 0.48 -7.38
N ILE A 119 6.34 -0.70 -7.03
CA ILE A 119 5.02 -0.88 -6.45
C ILE A 119 5.11 -1.57 -5.09
N LEU A 120 4.30 -1.13 -4.14
CA LEU A 120 4.08 -1.81 -2.87
C LEU A 120 2.74 -2.55 -2.93
N HIS A 121 2.78 -3.87 -2.80
CA HIS A 121 1.58 -4.68 -2.65
C HIS A 121 1.41 -5.04 -1.17
N ILE A 122 0.30 -4.61 -0.58
CA ILE A 122 -0.12 -4.96 0.77
C ILE A 122 -1.25 -5.99 0.66
N GLY A 123 -1.00 -7.18 1.15
CA GLY A 123 -1.98 -8.26 1.23
C GLY A 123 -2.49 -8.45 2.65
N GLY A 124 -3.81 -8.62 2.80
CA GLY A 124 -4.37 -9.10 4.06
C GLY A 124 -4.02 -10.56 4.32
N GLN A 125 -4.18 -11.01 5.56
CA GLN A 125 -4.04 -12.41 5.97
C GLN A 125 -5.04 -12.72 7.09
N SER A 126 -5.33 -14.00 7.29
CA SER A 126 -6.05 -14.46 8.47
C SER A 126 -5.32 -14.05 9.75
N SER A 127 -6.06 -13.96 10.86
CA SER A 127 -5.48 -13.59 12.16
C SER A 127 -4.35 -14.54 12.56
N LEU A 128 -3.31 -14.01 13.19
CA LEU A 128 -2.16 -14.80 13.69
C LEU A 128 -2.59 -15.98 14.58
N THR A 129 -3.62 -15.76 15.39
CA THR A 129 -4.19 -16.80 16.26
C THR A 129 -4.84 -17.96 15.51
N GLN A 130 -5.13 -17.79 14.22
CA GLN A 130 -5.76 -18.77 13.34
C GLN A 130 -4.83 -19.32 12.27
N HIS A 131 -3.56 -18.94 12.30
CA HIS A 131 -2.56 -19.34 11.29
C HIS A 131 -2.46 -20.87 11.19
N ARG A 132 -2.59 -21.41 9.97
CA ARG A 132 -2.60 -22.85 9.67
C ARG A 132 -3.73 -23.65 10.32
N MET A 133 -4.81 -23.00 10.72
CA MET A 133 -6.00 -23.65 11.25
C MET A 133 -7.12 -23.84 10.22
N GLY A 134 -6.84 -23.63 8.94
CA GLY A 134 -7.85 -23.70 7.88
C GLY A 134 -8.80 -22.49 7.86
N SER A 135 -8.32 -21.34 8.30
CA SER A 135 -9.06 -20.09 8.26
C SER A 135 -9.43 -19.69 6.84
N LEU A 136 -10.43 -18.82 6.72
CA LEU A 136 -10.83 -18.25 5.43
C LEU A 136 -9.62 -17.59 4.74
N GLN A 137 -9.31 -18.05 3.54
CA GLN A 137 -8.30 -17.45 2.64
C GLN A 137 -6.85 -17.49 3.19
N ASP A 138 -6.56 -18.39 4.15
CA ASP A 138 -5.20 -18.59 4.68
C ASP A 138 -4.35 -19.35 3.66
N LEU A 139 -3.45 -18.63 2.99
CA LEU A 139 -2.47 -19.14 2.03
C LEU A 139 -1.07 -18.59 2.36
N PRO A 140 0.01 -19.27 1.93
CA PRO A 140 1.39 -18.80 2.16
C PRO A 140 1.77 -17.69 1.15
N HIS A 141 1.14 -16.52 1.25
CA HIS A 141 1.31 -15.45 0.25
C HIS A 141 2.74 -14.93 0.20
N VAL A 142 3.45 -14.83 1.33
CA VAL A 142 4.86 -14.40 1.35
C VAL A 142 5.71 -15.30 0.48
N ASP A 143 5.52 -16.63 0.60
CA ASP A 143 6.27 -17.61 -0.21
C ASP A 143 5.93 -17.47 -1.70
N MET A 144 4.66 -17.21 -2.04
CA MET A 144 4.20 -17.00 -3.41
C MET A 144 4.75 -15.70 -4.02
N MET A 145 4.90 -14.65 -3.23
CA MET A 145 5.34 -13.33 -3.69
C MET A 145 6.87 -13.19 -3.72
N THR A 146 7.60 -13.97 -2.92
CA THR A 146 9.07 -13.89 -2.82
C THR A 146 9.78 -13.94 -4.18
N PRO A 147 9.47 -14.86 -5.12
CA PRO A 147 10.20 -14.94 -6.39
C PRO A 147 9.91 -13.80 -7.38
N ILE A 148 8.90 -13.01 -7.15
CA ILE A 148 8.44 -11.94 -8.05
C ILE A 148 8.49 -10.55 -7.40
N THR A 149 9.16 -10.42 -6.26
CA THR A 149 9.35 -9.15 -5.55
C THR A 149 10.81 -9.01 -5.11
N LYS A 150 11.23 -7.80 -4.82
CA LYS A 150 12.54 -7.51 -4.24
C LYS A 150 12.57 -7.74 -2.72
N PHE A 151 11.41 -7.61 -2.11
CA PHE A 151 11.21 -7.80 -0.68
C PHE A 151 9.81 -8.35 -0.43
N ALA A 152 9.71 -9.41 0.34
CA ALA A 152 8.43 -9.98 0.78
C ALA A 152 8.52 -10.34 2.26
N SER A 153 7.56 -9.91 3.07
CA SER A 153 7.56 -10.17 4.52
C SER A 153 6.17 -10.11 5.11
N GLY A 154 5.96 -10.84 6.21
CA GLY A 154 4.83 -10.65 7.11
C GLY A 154 5.10 -9.56 8.15
N VAL A 155 4.02 -8.90 8.59
CA VAL A 155 4.04 -7.91 9.67
C VAL A 155 3.28 -8.49 10.85
N PHE A 156 3.98 -8.82 11.94
CA PHE A 156 3.44 -9.59 13.06
C PHE A 156 3.19 -8.75 14.33
N SER A 157 3.31 -7.43 14.24
CA SER A 157 3.07 -6.50 15.34
C SER A 157 2.52 -5.18 14.81
N THR A 158 1.45 -4.69 15.42
CA THR A 158 0.82 -3.42 15.06
C THR A 158 1.78 -2.24 15.20
N GLU A 159 2.62 -2.25 16.23
CA GLU A 159 3.64 -1.21 16.46
C GLU A 159 4.68 -1.13 15.33
N ARG A 160 4.89 -2.26 14.59
CA ARG A 160 5.86 -2.38 13.51
C ARG A 160 5.30 -2.08 12.11
N VAL A 161 4.00 -1.82 11.99
CA VAL A 161 3.35 -1.59 10.68
C VAL A 161 4.02 -0.45 9.91
N ALA A 162 4.20 0.69 10.55
CA ALA A 162 4.70 1.88 9.85
C ALA A 162 6.16 1.75 9.40
N ASP A 163 7.04 1.17 10.21
CA ASP A 163 8.45 0.98 9.83
C ASP A 163 8.61 -0.11 8.77
N MET A 164 7.80 -1.16 8.79
CA MET A 164 7.79 -2.19 7.75
C MET A 164 7.33 -1.65 6.40
N ILE A 165 6.33 -0.75 6.38
CA ILE A 165 5.91 -0.06 5.14
C ILE A 165 7.04 0.81 4.61
N SER A 166 7.69 1.61 5.45
CA SER A 166 8.82 2.43 5.03
C SER A 166 10.00 1.59 4.54
N MET A 167 10.26 0.43 5.17
CA MET A 167 11.26 -0.53 4.71
C MET A 167 10.91 -1.08 3.32
N ALA A 168 9.68 -1.55 3.13
CA ALA A 168 9.22 -2.08 1.86
C ALA A 168 9.26 -1.02 0.75
N ALA A 169 8.85 0.21 1.05
CA ALA A 169 8.94 1.34 0.13
C ALA A 169 10.39 1.65 -0.26
N ARG A 170 11.33 1.62 0.69
CA ARG A 170 12.77 1.75 0.39
C ARG A 170 13.24 0.69 -0.58
N GLU A 171 12.88 -0.57 -0.35
CA GLU A 171 13.28 -1.68 -1.21
C GLU A 171 12.74 -1.54 -2.64
N CYS A 172 11.57 -0.93 -2.82
CA CYS A 172 11.05 -0.63 -4.16
C CYS A 172 11.97 0.29 -4.96
N PHE A 173 12.70 1.20 -4.31
CA PHE A 173 13.55 2.21 -4.96
C PHE A 173 15.06 1.96 -4.84
N SER A 174 15.50 0.92 -4.13
CA SER A 174 16.92 0.63 -3.92
C SER A 174 17.52 -0.11 -5.11
N GLY A 175 18.59 0.41 -5.72
CA GLY A 175 19.21 -0.18 -6.92
C GLY A 175 18.25 -0.16 -8.10
N ALA A 176 18.14 -1.28 -8.84
CA ALA A 176 17.08 -1.46 -9.83
C ALA A 176 15.73 -1.44 -9.12
N TYR A 177 14.79 -0.66 -9.63
CA TYR A 177 13.47 -0.54 -9.02
C TYR A 177 12.68 -1.85 -9.14
N GLY A 178 11.65 -2.02 -8.35
CA GLY A 178 10.81 -3.20 -8.42
C GLY A 178 9.80 -3.28 -7.29
N PRO A 179 8.92 -4.28 -7.32
CA PRO A 179 7.87 -4.45 -6.33
C PRO A 179 8.39 -4.97 -4.99
N SER A 180 7.67 -4.59 -3.93
CA SER A 180 7.75 -5.20 -2.60
C SER A 180 6.37 -5.70 -2.18
N TYR A 181 6.35 -6.70 -1.29
CA TYR A 181 5.13 -7.27 -0.73
C TYR A 181 5.16 -7.27 0.79
N LEU A 182 4.05 -6.87 1.39
CA LEU A 182 3.81 -7.01 2.82
C LEU A 182 2.49 -7.76 3.06
N GLU A 183 2.56 -8.79 3.88
CA GLU A 183 1.40 -9.49 4.41
C GLU A 183 1.07 -8.95 5.79
N ILE A 184 -0.15 -8.46 5.99
CA ILE A 184 -0.57 -7.93 7.28
C ILE A 184 -1.79 -8.70 7.77
N PRO A 185 -1.65 -9.49 8.85
CA PRO A 185 -2.77 -10.23 9.44
C PRO A 185 -3.85 -9.28 9.96
N ARG A 186 -5.10 -9.76 9.90
CA ARG A 186 -6.26 -8.97 10.28
C ARG A 186 -6.19 -8.47 11.73
N ASP A 187 -5.80 -9.31 12.67
CA ASP A 187 -5.67 -8.93 14.08
C ASP A 187 -4.56 -7.87 14.32
N VAL A 188 -3.55 -7.80 13.45
CA VAL A 188 -2.55 -6.72 13.45
C VAL A 188 -3.14 -5.41 12.94
N LEU A 189 -4.06 -5.46 11.96
CA LEU A 189 -4.75 -4.27 11.42
C LEU A 189 -5.82 -3.74 12.39
N ASP A 190 -6.58 -4.64 13.01
CA ASP A 190 -7.66 -4.32 13.93
C ASP A 190 -7.14 -3.81 15.30
N ALA A 191 -5.95 -4.25 15.72
CA ALA A 191 -5.42 -3.94 17.05
C ALA A 191 -5.08 -2.45 17.20
N GLU A 192 -5.44 -1.89 18.36
CA GLU A 192 -5.09 -0.54 18.76
C GLU A 192 -3.85 -0.55 19.67
N VAL A 193 -2.93 0.35 19.42
CA VAL A 193 -1.72 0.54 20.21
C VAL A 193 -1.59 2.01 20.63
N PRO A 194 -0.92 2.32 21.77
CA PRO A 194 -0.59 3.70 22.09
C PRO A 194 0.20 4.36 20.95
N ALA A 195 -0.25 5.50 20.45
CA ALA A 195 0.39 6.21 19.33
C ALA A 195 1.88 6.51 19.60
N ALA A 196 2.23 6.72 20.86
CA ALA A 196 3.63 6.93 21.27
C ALA A 196 4.55 5.71 21.04
N ARG A 197 3.99 4.50 20.89
CA ARG A 197 4.75 3.28 20.59
C ARG A 197 4.85 2.99 19.10
N ALA A 198 3.97 3.55 18.30
CA ALA A 198 3.94 3.40 16.86
C ALA A 198 4.83 4.47 16.22
N VAL A 199 6.10 4.15 16.05
CA VAL A 199 7.06 5.08 15.43
C VAL A 199 6.83 5.11 13.92
N ILE A 200 6.35 6.27 13.41
CA ILE A 200 6.28 6.52 11.97
C ILE A 200 7.62 7.15 11.56
N PRO A 201 8.40 6.48 10.68
CA PRO A 201 9.68 7.01 10.23
C PRO A 201 9.49 8.34 9.50
N LYS A 202 10.48 9.23 9.61
CA LYS A 202 10.43 10.49 8.85
C LYS A 202 10.48 10.20 7.34
N PRO A 203 9.79 10.99 6.49
CA PRO A 203 9.81 10.80 5.04
C PRO A 203 11.23 10.68 4.49
N GLY A 204 11.48 9.66 3.72
CA GLY A 204 12.78 9.43 3.09
C GLY A 204 13.94 9.05 4.02
N SER A 205 13.70 8.85 5.34
CA SER A 205 14.78 8.55 6.29
C SER A 205 15.53 7.23 5.99
N TYR A 206 14.92 6.33 5.26
CA TYR A 206 15.53 5.06 4.84
C TYR A 206 16.02 5.07 3.39
N ARG A 207 15.89 6.18 2.65
CA ARG A 207 16.30 6.27 1.26
C ARG A 207 17.63 7.01 1.16
N ALA A 208 18.55 6.51 0.30
CA ALA A 208 19.74 7.25 -0.03
C ALA A 208 19.36 8.54 -0.78
N SER A 209 19.88 9.67 -0.31
CA SER A 209 19.69 10.98 -0.97
C SER A 209 20.63 11.17 -2.17
N VAL A 210 21.69 10.36 -2.24
CA VAL A 210 22.72 10.44 -3.28
C VAL A 210 22.39 9.45 -4.40
N LYS A 211 22.36 9.94 -5.64
CA LYS A 211 22.24 9.09 -6.83
C LYS A 211 23.60 8.52 -7.21
N SER A 212 23.65 7.23 -7.54
CA SER A 212 24.83 6.65 -8.18
C SER A 212 25.01 7.32 -9.54
N ILE A 213 26.19 7.80 -9.80
CA ILE A 213 26.57 8.42 -11.08
C ILE A 213 27.56 7.48 -11.75
N GLY A 214 27.40 7.24 -13.06
CA GLY A 214 28.38 6.50 -13.86
C GLY A 214 29.70 7.28 -13.98
N ASP A 215 30.77 6.59 -14.40
CA ASP A 215 32.03 7.27 -14.70
C ASP A 215 31.81 8.33 -15.79
N PRO A 216 32.22 9.61 -15.56
CA PRO A 216 32.03 10.66 -16.54
C PRO A 216 32.60 10.33 -17.92
N ALA A 217 33.76 9.66 -18.00
CA ALA A 217 34.37 9.25 -19.25
C ALA A 217 33.54 8.21 -20.02
N ASP A 218 32.83 7.35 -19.30
CA ASP A 218 31.93 6.35 -19.89
C ASP A 218 30.58 6.97 -20.31
N ILE A 219 30.25 8.15 -19.81
CA ILE A 219 29.04 8.89 -20.19
C ILE A 219 29.27 9.72 -21.46
N GLU A 220 30.44 10.31 -21.66
CA GLU A 220 30.75 11.17 -22.81
C GLU A 220 30.62 10.43 -24.17
N LYS A 221 31.12 9.21 -24.25
CA LYS A 221 31.06 8.42 -25.51
C LYS A 221 29.62 8.13 -25.97
N PRO A 222 28.72 7.59 -25.12
CA PRO A 222 27.32 7.41 -25.47
C PRO A 222 26.60 8.73 -25.77
N ALA A 223 26.90 9.81 -25.04
CA ALA A 223 26.33 11.12 -25.29
C ALA A 223 26.70 11.62 -26.69
N ASP A 224 27.96 11.50 -27.10
CA ASP A 224 28.43 11.85 -28.42
C ASP A 224 27.76 11.04 -29.54
N ILE A 225 27.52 9.75 -29.29
CA ILE A 225 26.81 8.88 -30.24
C ILE A 225 25.37 9.34 -30.40
N LEU A 226 24.68 9.61 -29.27
CA LEU A 226 23.30 10.08 -29.28
C LEU A 226 23.13 11.44 -29.97
N VAL A 227 24.03 12.39 -29.71
CA VAL A 227 24.01 13.74 -30.36
C VAL A 227 24.22 13.63 -31.85
N LYS A 228 25.01 12.68 -32.34
CA LYS A 228 25.30 12.47 -33.76
C LYS A 228 24.31 11.52 -34.45
N ALA A 229 23.41 10.91 -33.73
CA ALA A 229 22.42 10.00 -34.30
C ALA A 229 21.38 10.77 -35.10
N GLU A 230 21.12 10.34 -36.33
CA GLU A 230 20.08 10.91 -37.20
C GLU A 230 18.70 10.26 -36.95
N ARG A 231 18.67 9.10 -36.27
CA ARG A 231 17.48 8.35 -35.87
C ARG A 231 17.77 7.48 -34.66
#